data_55851966f733fbef032090417c820d81
#
_entry.id   55851966f733fbef032090417c820d81
#
_cell.length_a   1.000
_cell.length_b   1.000
_cell.length_c   1.000
_cell.angle_alpha   90.00
_cell.angle_beta   90.00
_cell.angle_gamma   90.00
#
_symmetry.space_group_name_H-M   'P 1'
#
loop_
_entity.id
_entity.type
_entity.pdbx_description
1 polymer ?
#
loop_
_entity_poly.entity_id
_entity_poly.type
_entity_poly.pdbx_seq_one_letter_code
_entity_poly.pdbx_strand_id
1 'polypeptide(L)'
;MKSPLILVVWMSSLAVTAGAAAQTVPATPESLLAAAKRAAGLDYQGTFTRICVAPDNLNTGPRPQPAPGAPRATPDRATWYAQPYKVFDDLYFVGTRIHSSWALVTSQGIVLIDTLFDYAIEPEIVEGLTKLGLDPRNIKYVLISHAHGDHDQGAALLQSRYGAKVVMGAADWDATLKRPATAAGGVPKRDVAVGPEGYKLKLGDTTVDVIATPGHTPGTLSFIFPVKDRGRVLTVAYSGGTAFNFPRVADNFAIYQDSARKMGDAASAAGATVLMTNHTEFDRAWDRARLAQLPRAGGEKHPYETDAATVKRYFEMTGLCAESQRLSLN
;
A
#
# COMPACT_ATOMS: atom_id res chain seq x y z
N MET A 1 33.33 59.83 64.00
CA MET A 1 33.05 58.40 63.93
C MET A 1 32.99 58.06 62.42
N LYS A 2 33.99 57.36 61.89
CA LYS A 2 34.18 57.07 60.51
C LYS A 2 33.78 55.61 60.28
N SER A 3 32.74 55.32 59.49
CA SER A 3 32.33 53.97 59.09
C SER A 3 33.20 53.47 57.91
N PRO A 4 33.62 52.21 57.91
CA PRO A 4 34.38 51.65 56.78
C PRO A 4 33.47 51.14 55.69
N LEU A 5 33.80 51.44 54.43
CA LEU A 5 33.19 50.96 53.21
C LEU A 5 33.68 49.50 52.97
N ILE A 6 32.75 48.54 52.89
CA ILE A 6 33.05 47.18 52.53
C ILE A 6 32.86 47.02 51.01
N LEU A 7 33.97 46.74 50.33
CA LEU A 7 33.95 46.46 48.87
C LEU A 7 33.64 44.99 48.66
N VAL A 8 32.44 44.66 48.12
CA VAL A 8 32.08 43.29 47.75
C VAL A 8 32.50 43.06 46.31
N VAL A 9 33.50 42.24 46.08
CA VAL A 9 33.95 41.78 44.76
C VAL A 9 33.13 40.60 44.37
N TRP A 10 32.30 40.75 43.34
CA TRP A 10 31.58 39.65 42.69
C TRP A 10 32.52 38.94 41.69
N MET A 11 32.93 37.71 42.01
CA MET A 11 33.59 36.83 41.06
C MET A 11 32.50 36.13 40.20
N SER A 12 32.38 36.55 38.94
CA SER A 12 31.52 35.87 37.95
C SER A 12 32.28 34.64 37.42
N SER A 13 31.90 33.45 37.88
CA SER A 13 32.35 32.19 37.30
C SER A 13 31.62 31.91 35.97
N LEU A 14 32.35 32.06 34.86
CA LEU A 14 31.89 31.56 33.56
C LEU A 14 31.94 30.02 33.60
N ALA A 15 30.76 29.39 33.67
CA ALA A 15 30.61 27.98 33.41
C ALA A 15 30.62 27.74 31.87
N VAL A 16 31.75 27.25 31.38
CA VAL A 16 31.82 26.75 29.98
C VAL A 16 31.13 25.39 29.95
N THR A 17 29.88 25.37 29.50
CA THR A 17 29.22 24.13 29.15
C THR A 17 29.75 23.63 27.81
N ALA A 18 30.68 22.67 27.87
CA ALA A 18 31.09 21.91 26.69
C ALA A 18 29.88 21.07 26.23
N GLY A 19 29.16 21.54 25.21
CA GLY A 19 28.17 20.76 24.50
C GLY A 19 28.85 19.56 23.86
N ALA A 20 28.71 18.38 24.44
CA ALA A 20 29.10 17.13 23.78
C ALA A 20 28.23 17.00 22.52
N ALA A 21 28.82 17.24 21.34
CA ALA A 21 28.22 16.87 20.09
C ALA A 21 27.98 15.35 20.13
N ALA A 22 26.72 14.94 20.16
CA ALA A 22 26.35 13.54 20.07
C ALA A 22 26.92 13.02 18.74
N GLN A 23 27.94 12.18 18.81
CA GLN A 23 28.42 11.47 17.62
C GLN A 23 27.28 10.59 17.12
N THR A 24 26.77 10.89 15.94
CA THR A 24 25.79 10.04 15.26
C THR A 24 26.50 8.74 14.90
N VAL A 25 26.24 7.68 15.65
CA VAL A 25 26.70 6.33 15.29
C VAL A 25 26.11 5.99 13.94
N PRO A 26 26.92 5.57 12.93
CA PRO A 26 26.40 5.18 11.64
C PRO A 26 25.32 4.09 11.79
N ALA A 27 24.25 4.18 11.00
CA ALA A 27 23.20 3.18 11.02
C ALA A 27 23.77 1.84 10.53
N THR A 28 23.47 0.76 11.24
CA THR A 28 23.79 -0.62 10.82
C THR A 28 22.51 -1.35 10.42
N PRO A 29 22.60 -2.43 9.62
CA PRO A 29 21.43 -3.25 9.30
C PRO A 29 20.63 -3.66 10.54
N GLU A 30 21.30 -4.06 11.61
CA GLU A 30 20.68 -4.50 12.87
C GLU A 30 19.99 -3.33 13.59
N SER A 31 20.62 -2.14 13.63
CA SER A 31 20.01 -0.97 14.26
C SER A 31 18.76 -0.51 13.52
N LEU A 32 18.76 -0.58 12.19
CA LEU A 32 17.61 -0.28 11.33
C LEU A 32 16.50 -1.32 11.49
N LEU A 33 16.86 -2.61 11.55
CA LEU A 33 15.89 -3.69 11.79
C LEU A 33 15.24 -3.53 13.17
N ALA A 34 16.00 -3.17 14.20
CA ALA A 34 15.46 -2.89 15.52
C ALA A 34 14.52 -1.66 15.51
N ALA A 35 14.84 -0.62 14.74
CA ALA A 35 13.99 0.55 14.55
C ALA A 35 12.69 0.18 13.79
N ALA A 36 12.80 -0.61 12.72
CA ALA A 36 11.65 -1.12 11.97
C ALA A 36 10.71 -1.95 12.86
N LYS A 37 11.27 -2.81 13.73
CA LYS A 37 10.48 -3.58 14.70
C LYS A 37 9.71 -2.68 15.67
N ARG A 38 10.32 -1.60 16.13
CA ARG A 38 9.63 -0.61 16.99
C ARG A 38 8.52 0.10 16.21
N ALA A 39 8.79 0.51 14.97
CA ALA A 39 7.77 1.13 14.10
C ALA A 39 6.60 0.18 13.80
N ALA A 40 6.86 -1.12 13.62
CA ALA A 40 5.82 -2.13 13.45
C ALA A 40 4.86 -2.18 14.65
N GLY A 41 5.37 -2.06 15.87
CA GLY A 41 4.57 -2.22 17.08
C GLY A 41 3.81 -3.55 17.09
N LEU A 42 2.59 -3.54 17.63
CA LEU A 42 1.69 -4.69 17.58
C LEU A 42 0.85 -4.71 16.29
N ASP A 43 0.69 -3.56 15.63
CA ASP A 43 -0.22 -3.41 14.49
C ASP A 43 0.28 -4.12 13.23
N TYR A 44 1.61 -4.12 13.02
CA TYR A 44 2.25 -4.55 11.77
C TYR A 44 3.26 -5.70 11.95
N GLN A 45 3.18 -6.47 13.03
CA GLN A 45 4.10 -7.59 13.28
C GLN A 45 4.12 -8.61 12.13
N GLY A 46 2.96 -8.94 11.57
CA GLY A 46 2.87 -9.87 10.44
C GLY A 46 3.60 -9.34 9.21
N THR A 47 3.39 -8.07 8.86
CA THR A 47 4.08 -7.40 7.76
C THR A 47 5.57 -7.31 8.01
N PHE A 48 5.98 -6.87 9.21
CA PHE A 48 7.39 -6.82 9.62
C PHE A 48 8.08 -8.18 9.44
N THR A 49 7.47 -9.25 9.94
CA THR A 49 8.05 -10.59 9.82
C THR A 49 8.21 -11.00 8.34
N ARG A 50 7.26 -10.66 7.48
CA ARG A 50 7.29 -11.04 6.06
C ARG A 50 8.34 -10.30 5.24
N ILE A 51 8.54 -9.01 5.48
CA ILE A 51 9.40 -8.18 4.62
C ILE A 51 10.76 -7.88 5.23
N CYS A 52 10.87 -7.87 6.56
CA CYS A 52 12.09 -7.49 7.26
C CYS A 52 12.86 -8.69 7.81
N VAL A 53 12.14 -9.75 8.21
CA VAL A 53 12.73 -10.97 8.76
C VAL A 53 12.49 -12.09 7.75
N ALA A 54 13.36 -12.18 6.73
CA ALA A 54 13.26 -13.25 5.75
C ALA A 54 13.40 -14.61 6.47
N PRO A 55 12.47 -15.56 6.26
CA PRO A 55 12.65 -16.90 6.78
C PRO A 55 13.87 -17.57 6.14
N ASP A 56 14.67 -18.29 6.93
CA ASP A 56 15.90 -18.95 6.50
C ASP A 56 15.71 -19.93 5.34
N ASN A 57 14.48 -20.37 5.10
CA ASN A 57 14.08 -21.28 4.03
C ASN A 57 13.36 -20.61 2.86
N LEU A 58 13.39 -19.27 2.75
CA LEU A 58 12.95 -18.63 1.52
C LEU A 58 13.78 -19.19 0.38
N ASN A 59 13.11 -19.97 -0.45
CA ASN A 59 13.68 -20.51 -1.67
C ASN A 59 14.00 -19.32 -2.61
N THR A 60 15.20 -18.74 -2.43
CA THR A 60 15.70 -17.60 -3.22
C THR A 60 16.13 -18.01 -4.63
N GLY A 61 16.04 -19.32 -4.93
CA GLY A 61 16.23 -19.84 -6.27
C GLY A 61 15.15 -19.37 -7.24
N PRO A 62 15.42 -19.34 -8.54
CA PRO A 62 14.41 -19.05 -9.54
C PRO A 62 13.25 -20.04 -9.36
N ARG A 63 12.04 -19.52 -9.13
CA ARG A 63 10.84 -20.36 -9.11
C ARG A 63 10.77 -21.10 -10.45
N PRO A 64 10.50 -22.43 -10.45
CA PRO A 64 10.26 -23.12 -11.70
C PRO A 64 9.19 -22.35 -12.49
N GLN A 65 9.62 -21.74 -13.59
CA GLN A 65 8.66 -21.14 -14.50
C GLN A 65 7.94 -22.27 -15.23
N PRO A 66 6.60 -22.22 -15.35
CA PRO A 66 5.89 -23.14 -16.22
C PRO A 66 6.51 -23.07 -17.62
N ALA A 67 6.59 -24.22 -18.30
CA ALA A 67 7.07 -24.23 -19.68
C ALA A 67 6.32 -23.18 -20.51
N PRO A 68 7.00 -22.45 -21.41
CA PRO A 68 6.35 -21.45 -22.27
C PRO A 68 5.14 -22.09 -22.98
N GLY A 69 3.95 -21.49 -22.79
CA GLY A 69 2.70 -21.98 -23.40
C GLY A 69 1.96 -23.08 -22.59
N ALA A 70 2.47 -23.54 -21.44
CA ALA A 70 1.70 -24.41 -20.58
C ALA A 70 0.53 -23.62 -19.95
N PRO A 71 -0.74 -24.08 -20.04
CA PRO A 71 -1.85 -23.45 -19.37
C PRO A 71 -1.57 -23.42 -17.86
N ARG A 72 -1.67 -22.23 -17.25
CA ARG A 72 -1.60 -22.13 -15.79
C ARG A 72 -2.84 -22.82 -15.23
N ALA A 73 -2.66 -23.90 -14.48
CA ALA A 73 -3.78 -24.53 -13.79
C ALA A 73 -4.42 -23.50 -12.84
N THR A 74 -5.73 -23.30 -12.98
CA THR A 74 -6.48 -22.50 -12.02
C THR A 74 -6.40 -23.17 -10.64
N PRO A 75 -5.98 -22.46 -9.58
CA PRO A 75 -5.95 -23.04 -8.24
C PRO A 75 -7.36 -23.45 -7.78
N ASP A 76 -7.43 -24.41 -6.86
CA ASP A 76 -8.72 -24.78 -6.26
C ASP A 76 -9.38 -23.54 -5.65
N ARG A 77 -10.64 -23.29 -6.06
CA ARG A 77 -11.43 -22.14 -5.61
C ARG A 77 -11.51 -22.02 -4.10
N ALA A 78 -11.56 -23.14 -3.38
CA ALA A 78 -11.61 -23.16 -1.91
C ALA A 78 -10.38 -22.51 -1.26
N THR A 79 -9.26 -22.40 -1.98
CA THR A 79 -8.02 -21.83 -1.43
C THR A 79 -7.95 -20.30 -1.53
N TRP A 80 -8.68 -19.68 -2.45
CA TRP A 80 -8.57 -18.25 -2.73
C TRP A 80 -9.90 -17.47 -2.65
N TYR A 81 -11.05 -18.11 -2.90
CA TYR A 81 -12.34 -17.44 -2.92
C TYR A 81 -12.67 -16.78 -1.58
N ALA A 82 -13.14 -15.55 -1.61
CA ALA A 82 -13.67 -14.83 -0.46
C ALA A 82 -15.08 -14.31 -0.75
N GLN A 83 -15.93 -14.25 0.27
CA GLN A 83 -17.20 -13.55 0.14
C GLN A 83 -16.93 -12.06 -0.07
N PRO A 84 -17.69 -11.39 -0.95
CA PRO A 84 -17.63 -9.94 -1.07
C PRO A 84 -18.34 -9.28 0.12
N TYR A 85 -17.84 -8.13 0.57
CA TYR A 85 -18.37 -7.41 1.72
C TYR A 85 -18.50 -5.91 1.47
N LYS A 86 -19.59 -5.31 1.94
CA LYS A 86 -19.63 -3.87 2.15
C LYS A 86 -18.82 -3.55 3.40
N VAL A 87 -17.72 -2.82 3.25
CA VAL A 87 -16.78 -2.57 4.35
C VAL A 87 -16.98 -1.18 4.94
N PHE A 88 -17.11 -0.16 4.10
CA PHE A 88 -17.51 1.20 4.46
C PHE A 88 -18.83 1.54 3.77
N ASP A 89 -19.38 2.72 4.03
CA ASP A 89 -20.64 3.12 3.41
C ASP A 89 -20.54 3.13 1.86
N ASP A 90 -19.35 3.42 1.34
CA ASP A 90 -19.02 3.60 -0.07
C ASP A 90 -17.84 2.75 -0.57
N LEU A 91 -17.27 1.86 0.26
CA LEU A 91 -16.17 0.99 -0.17
C LEU A 91 -16.50 -0.49 0.10
N TYR A 92 -16.29 -1.31 -0.93
CA TYR A 92 -16.66 -2.72 -0.94
C TYR A 92 -15.44 -3.59 -1.26
N PHE A 93 -15.26 -4.66 -0.49
CA PHE A 93 -14.23 -5.67 -0.76
C PHE A 93 -14.76 -6.69 -1.77
N VAL A 94 -14.04 -6.83 -2.88
CA VAL A 94 -14.30 -7.80 -3.96
C VAL A 94 -13.03 -8.56 -4.35
N GLY A 95 -12.14 -8.70 -3.38
CA GLY A 95 -10.87 -9.41 -3.52
C GLY A 95 -10.97 -10.87 -3.11
N THR A 96 -9.83 -11.56 -3.22
CA THR A 96 -9.64 -12.93 -2.74
C THR A 96 -9.20 -12.95 -1.27
N ARG A 97 -8.99 -14.15 -0.70
CA ARG A 97 -8.37 -14.29 0.63
C ARG A 97 -6.94 -13.78 0.70
N ILE A 98 -6.27 -13.58 -0.44
CA ILE A 98 -4.85 -13.24 -0.55
C ILE A 98 -4.67 -11.85 -1.18
N HIS A 99 -5.35 -11.58 -2.31
CA HIS A 99 -5.19 -10.37 -3.09
C HIS A 99 -6.39 -9.45 -2.89
N SER A 100 -6.12 -8.19 -2.57
CA SER A 100 -7.16 -7.20 -2.36
C SER A 100 -7.66 -6.65 -3.70
N SER A 101 -8.97 -6.49 -3.81
CA SER A 101 -9.62 -5.65 -4.83
C SER A 101 -10.75 -4.88 -4.17
N TRP A 102 -10.87 -3.61 -4.49
CA TRP A 102 -11.80 -2.70 -3.83
C TRP A 102 -12.64 -1.91 -4.81
N ALA A 103 -13.94 -1.87 -4.59
CA ALA A 103 -14.86 -1.04 -5.35
C ALA A 103 -15.26 0.19 -4.53
N LEU A 104 -14.76 1.36 -4.92
CA LEU A 104 -15.12 2.66 -4.34
C LEU A 104 -16.28 3.25 -5.14
N VAL A 105 -17.44 3.31 -4.51
CA VAL A 105 -18.68 3.81 -5.12
C VAL A 105 -18.76 5.31 -4.95
N THR A 106 -18.95 6.01 -6.05
CA THR A 106 -19.10 7.46 -6.11
C THR A 106 -20.46 7.85 -6.68
N SER A 107 -20.80 9.14 -6.66
CA SER A 107 -22.05 9.63 -7.27
C SER A 107 -22.12 9.46 -8.81
N GLN A 108 -21.02 9.13 -9.49
CA GLN A 108 -20.96 8.96 -10.95
C GLN A 108 -20.46 7.58 -11.41
N GLY A 109 -20.38 6.61 -10.51
CA GLY A 109 -19.96 5.25 -10.83
C GLY A 109 -18.92 4.71 -9.86
N ILE A 110 -18.21 3.67 -10.29
CA ILE A 110 -17.30 2.91 -9.45
C ILE A 110 -15.86 3.15 -9.92
N VAL A 111 -14.96 3.40 -8.97
CA VAL A 111 -13.52 3.27 -9.14
C VAL A 111 -13.12 1.92 -8.55
N LEU A 112 -12.64 1.00 -9.39
CA LEU A 112 -12.12 -0.29 -8.95
C LEU A 112 -10.62 -0.18 -8.73
N ILE A 113 -10.11 -0.68 -7.61
CA ILE A 113 -8.67 -0.74 -7.28
C ILE A 113 -8.25 -2.20 -7.38
N ASP A 114 -7.32 -2.49 -8.30
CA ASP A 114 -6.81 -3.80 -8.69
C ASP A 114 -7.87 -4.77 -9.25
N THR A 115 -7.44 -5.73 -10.08
CA THR A 115 -8.33 -6.56 -10.87
C THR A 115 -8.11 -8.07 -10.72
N LEU A 116 -7.20 -8.46 -9.83
CA LEU A 116 -6.90 -9.85 -9.53
C LEU A 116 -6.31 -10.64 -10.72
N PHE A 117 -6.06 -11.93 -10.50
CA PHE A 117 -5.75 -12.90 -11.56
C PHE A 117 -6.98 -13.15 -12.46
N ASP A 118 -6.74 -13.52 -13.71
CA ASP A 118 -7.76 -13.80 -14.73
C ASP A 118 -8.85 -14.77 -14.27
N TYR A 119 -8.49 -15.82 -13.52
CA TYR A 119 -9.45 -16.81 -13.01
C TYR A 119 -10.37 -16.27 -11.89
N ALA A 120 -9.99 -15.16 -11.25
CA ALA A 120 -10.72 -14.59 -10.11
C ALA A 120 -11.64 -13.43 -10.50
N ILE A 121 -11.49 -12.84 -11.69
CA ILE A 121 -12.24 -11.64 -12.11
C ILE A 121 -13.75 -11.87 -12.06
N GLU A 122 -14.23 -12.91 -12.73
CA GLU A 122 -15.66 -13.19 -12.78
C GLU A 122 -16.26 -13.49 -11.40
N PRO A 123 -15.73 -14.48 -10.63
CA PRO A 123 -16.35 -14.88 -9.36
C PRO A 123 -16.20 -13.87 -8.23
N GLU A 124 -15.13 -13.05 -8.22
CA GLU A 124 -14.89 -12.10 -7.15
C GLU A 124 -15.37 -10.69 -7.50
N ILE A 125 -15.01 -10.18 -8.68
CA ILE A 125 -15.32 -8.80 -9.04
C ILE A 125 -16.71 -8.71 -9.64
N VAL A 126 -16.99 -9.41 -10.74
CA VAL A 126 -18.25 -9.24 -11.48
C VAL A 126 -19.43 -9.80 -10.68
N GLU A 127 -19.37 -11.07 -10.28
CA GLU A 127 -20.40 -11.67 -9.43
C GLU A 127 -20.43 -11.06 -8.04
N GLY A 128 -19.26 -10.69 -7.48
CA GLY A 128 -19.13 -10.05 -6.17
C GLY A 128 -19.87 -8.72 -6.11
N LEU A 129 -19.67 -7.84 -7.08
CA LEU A 129 -20.42 -6.59 -7.20
C LEU A 129 -21.92 -6.85 -7.30
N THR A 130 -22.32 -7.80 -8.17
CA THR A 130 -23.73 -8.16 -8.35
C THR A 130 -24.36 -8.67 -7.04
N LYS A 131 -23.67 -9.51 -6.28
CA LYS A 131 -24.12 -10.00 -4.95
C LYS A 131 -24.29 -8.87 -3.93
N LEU A 132 -23.49 -7.80 -4.08
CA LEU A 132 -23.61 -6.60 -3.25
C LEU A 132 -24.64 -5.58 -3.74
N GLY A 133 -25.40 -5.92 -4.81
CA GLY A 133 -26.39 -5.03 -5.41
C GLY A 133 -25.80 -3.91 -6.27
N LEU A 134 -24.52 -4.04 -6.67
CA LEU A 134 -23.83 -3.09 -7.52
C LEU A 134 -23.78 -3.61 -8.96
N ASP A 135 -23.95 -2.71 -9.93
CA ASP A 135 -23.89 -3.05 -11.35
C ASP A 135 -22.43 -2.91 -11.86
N PRO A 136 -21.79 -3.99 -12.36
CA PRO A 136 -20.43 -3.92 -12.91
C PRO A 136 -20.29 -2.94 -14.08
N ARG A 137 -21.37 -2.63 -14.81
CA ARG A 137 -21.40 -1.63 -15.90
C ARG A 137 -21.13 -0.21 -15.39
N ASN A 138 -21.23 0.00 -14.10
CA ASN A 138 -20.91 1.29 -13.47
C ASN A 138 -19.43 1.44 -13.14
N ILE A 139 -18.56 0.46 -13.41
CA ILE A 139 -17.10 0.63 -13.30
C ILE A 139 -16.67 1.62 -14.38
N LYS A 140 -16.18 2.79 -13.96
CA LYS A 140 -15.71 3.87 -14.85
C LYS A 140 -14.19 3.92 -14.94
N TYR A 141 -13.52 3.59 -13.84
CA TYR A 141 -12.07 3.55 -13.77
C TYR A 141 -11.59 2.28 -13.06
N VAL A 142 -10.46 1.79 -13.53
CA VAL A 142 -9.69 0.72 -12.90
C VAL A 142 -8.33 1.29 -12.56
N LEU A 143 -8.00 1.41 -11.28
CA LEU A 143 -6.68 1.81 -10.79
C LEU A 143 -5.86 0.54 -10.55
N ILE A 144 -4.77 0.38 -11.27
CA ILE A 144 -3.84 -0.74 -11.10
C ILE A 144 -2.69 -0.29 -10.23
N SER A 145 -2.54 -0.94 -9.07
CA SER A 145 -1.44 -0.66 -8.15
C SER A 145 -0.07 -0.96 -8.77
N HIS A 146 0.04 -2.05 -9.50
CA HIS A 146 1.23 -2.41 -10.29
C HIS A 146 0.95 -3.58 -11.27
N ALA A 147 1.85 -3.79 -12.23
CA ALA A 147 1.66 -4.73 -13.34
C ALA A 147 2.09 -6.17 -13.01
N HIS A 148 1.73 -6.71 -11.84
CA HIS A 148 1.76 -8.15 -11.59
C HIS A 148 0.37 -8.75 -11.84
N GLY A 149 0.35 -10.02 -12.26
CA GLY A 149 -0.88 -10.68 -12.72
C GLY A 149 -1.99 -10.75 -11.69
N ASP A 150 -1.67 -10.77 -10.42
CA ASP A 150 -2.62 -10.73 -9.30
C ASP A 150 -3.28 -9.36 -9.08
N HIS A 151 -2.87 -8.34 -9.83
CA HIS A 151 -3.43 -6.99 -9.78
C HIS A 151 -3.96 -6.49 -11.11
N ASP A 152 -3.40 -6.92 -12.26
CA ASP A 152 -3.69 -6.33 -13.56
C ASP A 152 -4.39 -7.25 -14.58
N GLN A 153 -4.50 -8.56 -14.35
CA GLN A 153 -5.02 -9.49 -15.36
C GLN A 153 -6.51 -9.31 -15.69
N GLY A 154 -7.29 -8.62 -14.85
CA GLY A 154 -8.68 -8.26 -15.16
C GLY A 154 -8.83 -7.00 -16.00
N ALA A 155 -7.78 -6.20 -16.14
CA ALA A 155 -7.89 -4.88 -16.75
C ALA A 155 -8.42 -4.89 -18.19
N ALA A 156 -7.92 -5.80 -19.04
CA ALA A 156 -8.36 -5.90 -20.44
C ALA A 156 -9.83 -6.32 -20.56
N LEU A 157 -10.28 -7.24 -19.71
CA LEU A 157 -11.68 -7.68 -19.68
C LEU A 157 -12.61 -6.53 -19.26
N LEU A 158 -12.27 -5.83 -18.17
CA LEU A 158 -13.10 -4.73 -17.64
C LEU A 158 -13.14 -3.54 -18.63
N GLN A 159 -12.01 -3.25 -19.28
CA GLN A 159 -11.93 -2.24 -20.34
C GLN A 159 -12.80 -2.61 -21.54
N SER A 160 -12.69 -3.84 -22.07
CA SER A 160 -13.41 -4.26 -23.29
C SER A 160 -14.89 -4.48 -23.04
N ARG A 161 -15.28 -5.03 -21.88
CA ARG A 161 -16.67 -5.39 -21.58
C ARG A 161 -17.49 -4.20 -21.06
N TYR A 162 -16.89 -3.35 -20.25
CA TYR A 162 -17.61 -2.29 -19.54
C TYR A 162 -17.16 -0.88 -19.93
N GLY A 163 -16.13 -0.74 -20.78
CA GLY A 163 -15.59 0.57 -21.18
C GLY A 163 -14.86 1.30 -20.06
N ALA A 164 -14.43 0.58 -19.02
CA ALA A 164 -13.68 1.16 -17.93
C ALA A 164 -12.33 1.68 -18.40
N LYS A 165 -11.91 2.86 -17.92
CA LYS A 165 -10.59 3.43 -18.22
C LYS A 165 -9.55 2.87 -17.25
N VAL A 166 -8.44 2.35 -17.78
CA VAL A 166 -7.36 1.79 -17.00
C VAL A 166 -6.32 2.87 -16.69
N VAL A 167 -6.02 3.03 -15.40
CA VAL A 167 -4.99 3.93 -14.86
C VAL A 167 -3.87 3.08 -14.29
N MET A 168 -2.66 3.23 -14.80
CA MET A 168 -1.48 2.45 -14.40
C MET A 168 -0.22 3.32 -14.51
N GLY A 169 0.81 2.99 -13.73
CA GLY A 169 2.11 3.66 -13.84
C GLY A 169 2.72 3.54 -15.23
N ALA A 170 3.36 4.60 -15.72
CA ALA A 170 3.90 4.65 -17.09
C ALA A 170 4.87 3.49 -17.37
N ALA A 171 5.78 3.18 -16.44
CA ALA A 171 6.73 2.08 -16.61
C ALA A 171 6.05 0.70 -16.63
N ASP A 172 4.99 0.53 -15.86
CA ASP A 172 4.21 -0.71 -15.82
C ASP A 172 3.35 -0.86 -17.08
N TRP A 173 2.84 0.23 -17.65
CA TRP A 173 2.24 0.23 -18.99
C TRP A 173 3.22 -0.29 -20.05
N ASP A 174 4.46 0.20 -20.02
CA ASP A 174 5.50 -0.20 -20.98
C ASP A 174 5.84 -1.70 -20.86
N ALA A 175 5.81 -2.24 -19.63
CA ALA A 175 6.00 -3.66 -19.38
C ALA A 175 4.77 -4.48 -19.85
N THR A 176 3.57 -4.03 -19.54
CA THR A 176 2.31 -4.71 -19.89
C THR A 176 2.10 -4.79 -21.40
N LEU A 177 2.37 -3.73 -22.13
CA LEU A 177 2.21 -3.70 -23.59
C LEU A 177 3.23 -4.55 -24.37
N LYS A 178 4.32 -4.98 -23.73
CA LYS A 178 5.28 -5.94 -24.31
C LYS A 178 4.85 -7.40 -24.14
N ARG A 179 3.80 -7.67 -23.36
CA ARG A 179 3.28 -9.03 -23.18
C ARG A 179 2.70 -9.55 -24.50
N PRO A 180 2.80 -10.87 -24.77
CA PRO A 180 2.14 -11.45 -25.95
C PRO A 180 0.62 -11.32 -25.86
N ALA A 181 -0.06 -11.23 -27.00
CA ALA A 181 -1.53 -11.15 -27.04
C ALA A 181 -2.24 -12.32 -26.37
N THR A 182 -1.54 -13.46 -26.23
CA THR A 182 -2.00 -14.68 -25.54
C THR A 182 -1.72 -14.68 -24.04
N ALA A 183 -1.22 -13.56 -23.47
CA ALA A 183 -0.98 -13.47 -22.05
C ALA A 183 -2.28 -13.69 -21.25
N ALA A 184 -2.17 -14.33 -20.09
CA ALA A 184 -3.32 -14.53 -19.21
C ALA A 184 -3.98 -13.19 -18.87
N GLY A 185 -5.31 -13.13 -18.98
CA GLY A 185 -6.09 -11.91 -18.81
C GLY A 185 -6.08 -10.95 -20.00
N GLY A 186 -5.28 -11.22 -21.04
CA GLY A 186 -5.12 -10.34 -22.21
C GLY A 186 -4.26 -9.11 -21.92
N VAL A 187 -4.16 -8.22 -22.91
CA VAL A 187 -3.40 -6.97 -22.82
C VAL A 187 -4.37 -5.79 -22.99
N PRO A 188 -4.54 -4.94 -21.96
CA PRO A 188 -5.40 -3.76 -22.09
C PRO A 188 -4.77 -2.73 -23.04
N LYS A 189 -5.60 -1.86 -23.61
CA LYS A 189 -5.16 -0.68 -24.33
C LYS A 189 -4.76 0.40 -23.33
N ARG A 190 -3.67 1.14 -23.61
CA ARG A 190 -3.24 2.24 -22.76
C ARG A 190 -4.29 3.36 -22.75
N ASP A 191 -4.80 3.69 -21.54
CA ASP A 191 -5.66 4.84 -21.31
C ASP A 191 -4.91 5.95 -20.60
N VAL A 192 -4.67 5.80 -19.27
CA VAL A 192 -4.01 6.79 -18.44
C VAL A 192 -2.68 6.24 -17.93
N ALA A 193 -1.58 6.86 -18.33
CA ALA A 193 -0.25 6.55 -17.83
C ALA A 193 0.15 7.59 -16.79
N VAL A 194 0.46 7.13 -15.58
CA VAL A 194 0.85 7.99 -14.46
C VAL A 194 2.37 8.07 -14.38
N GLY A 195 2.91 9.28 -14.50
CA GLY A 195 4.31 9.59 -14.32
C GLY A 195 4.71 9.86 -12.88
N PRO A 196 5.96 10.30 -12.62
CA PRO A 196 6.47 10.57 -11.27
C PRO A 196 5.72 11.70 -10.53
N GLU A 197 5.04 12.58 -11.27
CA GLU A 197 4.20 13.67 -10.76
C GLU A 197 2.91 13.18 -10.10
N GLY A 198 2.52 11.92 -10.36
CA GLY A 198 1.25 11.38 -9.90
C GLY A 198 0.06 11.82 -10.76
N TYR A 199 -1.15 11.55 -10.27
CA TYR A 199 -2.40 11.87 -10.97
C TYR A 199 -3.53 12.10 -9.97
N LYS A 200 -4.43 13.03 -10.24
CA LYS A 200 -5.66 13.21 -9.47
C LYS A 200 -6.85 12.69 -10.27
N LEU A 201 -7.41 11.57 -9.83
CA LEU A 201 -8.63 11.03 -10.40
C LEU A 201 -9.84 11.62 -9.67
N LYS A 202 -10.68 12.36 -10.39
CA LYS A 202 -11.97 12.84 -9.88
C LYS A 202 -13.10 12.11 -10.59
N LEU A 203 -13.97 11.48 -9.80
CA LEU A 203 -15.21 10.86 -10.29
C LEU A 203 -16.35 11.23 -9.35
N GLY A 204 -17.30 12.01 -9.85
CA GLY A 204 -18.40 12.53 -9.05
C GLY A 204 -17.95 13.37 -7.85
N ASP A 205 -18.36 12.94 -6.67
CA ASP A 205 -18.05 13.57 -5.36
C ASP A 205 -16.72 13.12 -4.76
N THR A 206 -16.01 12.22 -5.41
CA THR A 206 -14.80 11.58 -4.86
C THR A 206 -13.57 11.94 -5.67
N THR A 207 -12.47 12.21 -4.97
CA THR A 207 -11.13 12.38 -5.56
C THR A 207 -10.19 11.32 -4.99
N VAL A 208 -9.45 10.66 -5.87
CA VAL A 208 -8.36 9.75 -5.52
C VAL A 208 -7.04 10.40 -5.94
N ASP A 209 -6.15 10.64 -4.98
CA ASP A 209 -4.78 11.04 -5.25
C ASP A 209 -3.96 9.79 -5.57
N VAL A 210 -3.48 9.71 -6.81
CA VAL A 210 -2.66 8.61 -7.32
C VAL A 210 -1.20 9.04 -7.27
N ILE A 211 -0.41 8.36 -6.43
CA ILE A 211 0.97 8.73 -6.11
C ILE A 211 1.90 7.67 -6.71
N ALA A 212 2.85 8.10 -7.53
CA ALA A 212 3.91 7.21 -8.01
C ALA A 212 4.85 6.84 -6.86
N THR A 213 4.91 5.54 -6.57
CA THR A 213 5.73 4.93 -5.50
C THR A 213 6.53 3.75 -6.06
N PRO A 214 7.47 4.00 -7.02
CA PRO A 214 8.28 2.94 -7.61
C PRO A 214 9.05 2.16 -6.54
N GLY A 215 9.35 0.91 -6.82
CA GLY A 215 10.10 0.02 -5.91
C GLY A 215 9.66 -1.43 -6.10
N HIS A 216 8.45 -1.78 -5.69
CA HIS A 216 7.90 -3.14 -5.90
C HIS A 216 7.88 -3.51 -7.40
N THR A 217 7.39 -2.59 -8.22
CA THR A 217 7.67 -2.49 -9.66
C THR A 217 8.12 -1.07 -9.99
N PRO A 218 8.72 -0.82 -11.16
CA PRO A 218 9.06 0.54 -11.58
C PRO A 218 7.86 1.48 -11.73
N GLY A 219 6.67 0.94 -11.98
CA GLY A 219 5.43 1.71 -12.15
C GLY A 219 4.46 1.61 -10.98
N THR A 220 4.87 1.11 -9.82
CA THR A 220 3.99 1.00 -8.66
C THR A 220 3.32 2.32 -8.30
N LEU A 221 2.02 2.26 -8.05
CA LEU A 221 1.18 3.38 -7.61
C LEU A 221 0.58 3.08 -6.23
N SER A 222 0.53 4.11 -5.40
CA SER A 222 -0.20 4.12 -4.12
C SER A 222 -1.30 5.17 -4.17
N PHE A 223 -2.29 5.07 -3.29
CA PHE A 223 -3.48 5.91 -3.39
C PHE A 223 -3.84 6.56 -2.05
N ILE A 224 -4.36 7.80 -2.10
CA ILE A 224 -5.03 8.44 -0.97
C ILE A 224 -6.44 8.81 -1.42
N PHE A 225 -7.45 8.39 -0.65
CA PHE A 225 -8.85 8.64 -0.97
C PHE A 225 -9.74 8.64 0.29
N PRO A 226 -10.88 9.35 0.25
CA PRO A 226 -11.85 9.32 1.32
C PRO A 226 -12.72 8.07 1.27
N VAL A 227 -13.17 7.61 2.44
CA VAL A 227 -14.26 6.66 2.63
C VAL A 227 -15.20 7.14 3.72
N LYS A 228 -16.43 6.63 3.73
CA LYS A 228 -17.44 7.01 4.72
C LYS A 228 -17.75 5.86 5.66
N ASP A 229 -17.74 6.11 6.97
CA ASP A 229 -18.17 5.20 8.01
C ASP A 229 -19.30 5.83 8.82
N ARG A 230 -20.53 5.34 8.64
CA ARG A 230 -21.74 5.91 9.27
C ARG A 230 -21.86 7.43 9.01
N GLY A 231 -21.59 7.83 7.77
CA GLY A 231 -21.60 9.21 7.30
C GLY A 231 -20.36 10.04 7.67
N ARG A 232 -19.46 9.53 8.51
CA ARG A 232 -18.21 10.19 8.90
C ARG A 232 -17.13 9.91 7.87
N VAL A 233 -16.44 10.94 7.40
CA VAL A 233 -15.35 10.78 6.42
C VAL A 233 -14.07 10.38 7.12
N LEU A 234 -13.43 9.32 6.61
CA LEU A 234 -12.09 8.86 6.97
C LEU A 234 -11.20 8.91 5.73
N THR A 235 -9.90 9.09 5.92
CA THR A 235 -8.93 9.09 4.83
C THR A 235 -8.14 7.79 4.82
N VAL A 236 -8.11 7.13 3.66
CA VAL A 236 -7.34 5.92 3.39
C VAL A 236 -5.98 6.28 2.80
N ALA A 237 -4.92 5.66 3.31
CA ALA A 237 -3.63 5.53 2.65
C ALA A 237 -3.50 4.07 2.17
N TYR A 238 -3.44 3.87 0.86
CA TYR A 238 -3.34 2.55 0.22
C TYR A 238 -1.93 2.34 -0.31
N SER A 239 -1.23 1.31 0.19
CA SER A 239 0.09 0.91 -0.30
C SER A 239 -0.06 -0.05 -1.49
N GLY A 240 0.41 0.35 -2.66
CA GLY A 240 0.27 -0.42 -3.90
C GLY A 240 1.35 -1.49 -4.13
N GLY A 241 2.38 -1.57 -3.27
CA GLY A 241 3.43 -2.60 -3.39
C GLY A 241 4.26 -2.69 -2.12
N THR A 242 4.01 -3.71 -1.29
CA THR A 242 4.66 -3.85 0.02
C THR A 242 5.90 -4.77 -0.03
N ALA A 243 5.84 -5.89 -0.74
CA ALA A 243 6.89 -6.88 -0.77
C ALA A 243 8.11 -6.46 -1.62
N PHE A 244 9.30 -6.95 -1.24
CA PHE A 244 10.56 -6.73 -1.98
C PHE A 244 10.74 -7.77 -3.09
N ASN A 245 9.87 -7.74 -4.11
CA ASN A 245 9.86 -8.71 -5.22
C ASN A 245 10.73 -8.25 -6.43
N PHE A 246 11.71 -7.42 -6.18
CA PHE A 246 12.63 -6.86 -7.19
C PHE A 246 14.04 -7.43 -7.04
N PRO A 247 14.93 -7.28 -8.04
CA PRO A 247 16.32 -7.68 -7.93
C PRO A 247 17.00 -7.04 -6.72
N ARG A 248 17.72 -7.85 -5.94
CA ARG A 248 18.36 -7.41 -4.69
C ARG A 248 19.65 -6.63 -4.99
N VAL A 249 19.49 -5.38 -5.43
CA VAL A 249 20.57 -4.40 -5.64
C VAL A 249 20.29 -3.15 -4.83
N ALA A 250 21.32 -2.45 -4.40
CA ALA A 250 21.23 -1.32 -3.48
C ALA A 250 20.27 -0.22 -3.98
N ASP A 251 20.32 0.11 -5.27
CA ASP A 251 19.50 1.16 -5.88
C ASP A 251 18.01 0.86 -5.78
N ASN A 252 17.59 -0.40 -5.97
CA ASN A 252 16.17 -0.77 -5.88
C ASN A 252 15.63 -0.58 -4.45
N PHE A 253 16.41 -0.91 -3.44
CA PHE A 253 16.04 -0.66 -2.05
C PHE A 253 15.99 0.84 -1.73
N ALA A 254 16.92 1.65 -2.27
CA ALA A 254 16.91 3.10 -2.11
C ALA A 254 15.64 3.72 -2.74
N ILE A 255 15.27 3.30 -3.96
CA ILE A 255 14.03 3.72 -4.63
C ILE A 255 12.80 3.36 -3.78
N TYR A 256 12.75 2.14 -3.26
CA TYR A 256 11.64 1.71 -2.40
C TYR A 256 11.56 2.54 -1.11
N GLN A 257 12.70 2.80 -0.46
CA GLN A 257 12.78 3.62 0.75
C GLN A 257 12.25 5.04 0.51
N ASP A 258 12.66 5.68 -0.59
CA ASP A 258 12.17 7.01 -0.99
C ASP A 258 10.65 7.01 -1.23
N SER A 259 10.13 5.97 -1.87
CA SER A 259 8.71 5.79 -2.10
C SER A 259 7.92 5.60 -0.81
N ALA A 260 8.45 4.81 0.13
CA ALA A 260 7.85 4.62 1.45
C ALA A 260 7.80 5.95 2.23
N ARG A 261 8.89 6.73 2.22
CA ARG A 261 8.93 8.06 2.84
C ARG A 261 7.91 9.00 2.19
N LYS A 262 7.92 9.10 0.84
CA LYS A 262 6.96 9.92 0.07
C LYS A 262 5.51 9.60 0.43
N MET A 263 5.17 8.32 0.50
CA MET A 263 3.81 7.90 0.82
C MET A 263 3.45 8.15 2.29
N GLY A 264 4.39 7.95 3.22
CA GLY A 264 4.21 8.28 4.64
C GLY A 264 3.98 9.78 4.88
N ASP A 265 4.70 10.64 4.17
CA ASP A 265 4.53 12.09 4.22
C ASP A 265 3.17 12.50 3.64
N ALA A 266 2.80 11.96 2.48
CA ALA A 266 1.50 12.22 1.85
C ALA A 266 0.33 11.75 2.72
N ALA A 267 0.42 10.55 3.31
CA ALA A 267 -0.58 10.02 4.25
C ALA A 267 -0.74 10.92 5.47
N SER A 268 0.38 11.40 6.03
CA SER A 268 0.38 12.32 7.17
C SER A 268 -0.25 13.66 6.81
N ALA A 269 0.11 14.25 5.66
CA ALA A 269 -0.45 15.51 5.18
C ALA A 269 -1.96 15.42 4.93
N ALA A 270 -2.45 14.27 4.48
CA ALA A 270 -3.86 14.00 4.26
C ALA A 270 -4.62 13.60 5.54
N GLY A 271 -3.95 13.48 6.68
CA GLY A 271 -4.56 13.02 7.94
C GLY A 271 -5.12 11.59 7.85
N ALA A 272 -4.45 10.71 7.11
CA ALA A 272 -4.93 9.34 6.90
C ALA A 272 -4.97 8.55 8.22
N THR A 273 -6.13 7.94 8.51
CA THR A 273 -6.37 7.11 9.69
C THR A 273 -6.71 5.66 9.35
N VAL A 274 -6.74 5.35 8.06
CA VAL A 274 -7.00 4.00 7.53
C VAL A 274 -5.83 3.59 6.66
N LEU A 275 -5.20 2.44 6.97
CA LEU A 275 -4.21 1.81 6.10
C LEU A 275 -4.87 0.64 5.36
N MET A 276 -4.65 0.61 4.05
CA MET A 276 -4.98 -0.53 3.18
C MET A 276 -3.80 -0.90 2.30
N THR A 277 -3.78 -2.15 1.84
CA THR A 277 -2.75 -2.70 0.96
C THR A 277 -3.37 -3.58 -0.12
N ASN A 278 -2.57 -3.87 -1.13
CA ASN A 278 -2.96 -4.72 -2.25
C ASN A 278 -2.95 -6.25 -1.94
N HIS A 279 -2.39 -6.65 -0.78
CA HIS A 279 -2.45 -8.03 -0.29
C HIS A 279 -3.03 -8.07 1.11
N THR A 280 -3.99 -8.96 1.33
CA THR A 280 -4.72 -9.09 2.60
C THR A 280 -3.83 -9.45 3.78
N GLU A 281 -2.68 -10.02 3.53
CA GLU A 281 -1.72 -10.44 4.56
C GLU A 281 -0.95 -9.29 5.21
N PHE A 282 -0.88 -8.12 4.54
CA PHE A 282 -0.15 -6.96 5.06
C PHE A 282 -1.01 -6.03 5.92
N ASP A 283 -2.32 -5.95 5.64
CA ASP A 283 -3.26 -5.13 6.40
C ASP A 283 -4.40 -5.93 7.04
N ARG A 284 -4.41 -7.26 6.87
CA ARG A 284 -5.48 -8.16 7.31
C ARG A 284 -6.84 -7.82 6.67
N ALA A 285 -6.84 -7.40 5.40
CA ALA A 285 -8.02 -6.91 4.72
C ALA A 285 -9.20 -7.87 4.79
N TRP A 286 -8.98 -9.15 4.52
CA TRP A 286 -10.04 -10.15 4.59
C TRP A 286 -10.64 -10.33 6.00
N ASP A 287 -9.81 -10.34 7.05
CA ASP A 287 -10.28 -10.42 8.43
C ASP A 287 -11.05 -9.15 8.82
N ARG A 288 -10.51 -7.97 8.49
CA ARG A 288 -11.13 -6.68 8.80
C ARG A 288 -12.45 -6.49 8.05
N ALA A 289 -12.55 -6.95 6.79
CA ALA A 289 -13.80 -6.93 6.05
C ALA A 289 -14.88 -7.78 6.72
N ARG A 290 -14.53 -8.95 7.27
CA ARG A 290 -15.43 -9.81 8.05
C ARG A 290 -15.82 -9.17 9.37
N LEU A 291 -14.87 -8.60 10.10
CA LEU A 291 -15.11 -7.88 11.35
C LEU A 291 -16.06 -6.69 11.14
N ALA A 292 -15.97 -6.00 10.01
CA ALA A 292 -16.85 -4.87 9.68
C ALA A 292 -18.33 -5.29 9.52
N GLN A 293 -18.61 -6.60 9.34
CA GLN A 293 -19.99 -7.12 9.29
C GLN A 293 -20.62 -7.30 10.68
N LEU A 294 -19.82 -7.25 11.74
CA LEU A 294 -20.32 -7.39 13.10
C LEU A 294 -20.96 -6.08 13.60
N PRO A 295 -21.98 -6.16 14.45
CA PRO A 295 -22.52 -4.97 15.09
C PRO A 295 -21.44 -4.23 15.87
N ARG A 296 -21.39 -2.91 15.75
CA ARG A 296 -20.50 -2.04 16.51
C ARG A 296 -21.30 -1.16 17.46
N ALA A 297 -20.86 -1.04 18.72
CA ALA A 297 -21.45 -0.16 19.69
C ALA A 297 -21.32 1.33 19.28
N GLY A 298 -22.11 2.21 19.91
CA GLY A 298 -21.98 3.64 19.69
C GLY A 298 -20.58 4.12 20.11
N GLY A 299 -19.89 4.85 19.19
CA GLY A 299 -18.54 5.34 19.43
C GLY A 299 -17.41 4.34 19.16
N GLU A 300 -17.73 3.08 18.88
CA GLU A 300 -16.73 2.09 18.49
C GLU A 300 -16.16 2.42 17.10
N LYS A 301 -14.82 2.43 17.01
CA LYS A 301 -14.10 2.68 15.77
C LYS A 301 -14.37 1.59 14.73
N HIS A 302 -14.25 1.96 13.47
CA HIS A 302 -14.27 0.99 12.38
C HIS A 302 -13.06 0.02 12.50
N PRO A 303 -13.17 -1.29 12.15
CA PRO A 303 -12.05 -2.25 12.23
C PRO A 303 -10.79 -1.83 11.47
N TYR A 304 -10.92 -0.97 10.48
CA TYR A 304 -9.81 -0.38 9.74
C TYR A 304 -9.29 0.92 10.34
N GLU A 305 -10.05 1.59 11.21
CA GLU A 305 -9.69 2.91 11.72
C GLU A 305 -8.64 2.79 12.83
N THR A 306 -7.52 3.43 12.60
CA THR A 306 -6.43 3.60 13.56
C THR A 306 -6.25 5.10 13.87
N ASP A 307 -5.03 5.57 13.99
CA ASP A 307 -4.67 6.97 14.04
C ASP A 307 -3.58 7.28 13.00
N ALA A 308 -3.36 8.56 12.73
CA ALA A 308 -2.41 9.01 11.71
C ALA A 308 -0.96 8.57 12.02
N ALA A 309 -0.59 8.51 13.30
CA ALA A 309 0.74 8.06 13.71
C ALA A 309 0.92 6.57 13.40
N THR A 310 -0.10 5.75 13.63
CA THR A 310 -0.09 4.33 13.29
C THR A 310 0.03 4.13 11.79
N VAL A 311 -0.74 4.86 10.96
CA VAL A 311 -0.60 4.79 9.50
C VAL A 311 0.80 5.18 9.05
N LYS A 312 1.38 6.26 9.60
CA LYS A 312 2.75 6.70 9.29
C LYS A 312 3.78 5.63 9.63
N ARG A 313 3.65 4.96 10.78
CA ARG A 313 4.57 3.89 11.22
C ARG A 313 4.67 2.73 10.25
N TYR A 314 3.60 2.43 9.48
CA TYR A 314 3.66 1.40 8.44
C TYR A 314 4.71 1.75 7.37
N PHE A 315 4.66 2.96 6.84
CA PHE A 315 5.60 3.40 5.81
C PHE A 315 7.01 3.59 6.37
N GLU A 316 7.13 4.06 7.60
CA GLU A 316 8.41 4.13 8.30
C GLU A 316 9.04 2.74 8.47
N MET A 317 8.27 1.76 8.92
CA MET A 317 8.71 0.37 9.05
C MET A 317 9.20 -0.18 7.72
N THR A 318 8.40 -0.06 6.64
CA THR A 318 8.76 -0.60 5.33
C THR A 318 10.01 0.06 4.76
N GLY A 319 10.16 1.37 4.92
CA GLY A 319 11.36 2.11 4.53
C GLY A 319 12.61 1.71 5.31
N LEU A 320 12.50 1.54 6.64
CA LEU A 320 13.60 1.07 7.48
C LEU A 320 14.02 -0.36 7.14
N CYS A 321 13.07 -1.24 6.80
CA CYS A 321 13.39 -2.59 6.33
C CYS A 321 14.13 -2.57 5.00
N ALA A 322 13.72 -1.71 4.06
CA ALA A 322 14.42 -1.54 2.78
C ALA A 322 15.85 -1.06 2.99
N GLU A 323 16.06 -0.06 3.87
CA GLU A 323 17.39 0.46 4.19
C GLU A 323 18.27 -0.58 4.88
N SER A 324 17.73 -1.36 5.82
CA SER A 324 18.43 -2.48 6.43
C SER A 324 18.92 -3.49 5.40
N GLN A 325 18.05 -3.86 4.44
CA GLN A 325 18.40 -4.77 3.35
C GLN A 325 19.45 -4.13 2.43
N ARG A 326 19.34 -2.84 2.12
CA ARG A 326 20.31 -2.11 1.28
C ARG A 326 21.71 -2.16 1.88
N LEU A 327 21.84 -1.87 3.18
CA LEU A 327 23.13 -1.88 3.88
C LEU A 327 23.70 -3.30 4.03
N SER A 328 22.85 -4.34 4.04
CA SER A 328 23.31 -5.74 4.11
C SER A 328 23.88 -6.26 2.79
N LEU A 329 23.80 -5.50 1.69
CA LEU A 329 24.36 -5.86 0.39
C LEU A 329 25.80 -5.35 0.19
N ASN A 330 26.30 -4.51 1.10
CA ASN A 330 27.67 -4.00 1.14
C ASN A 330 28.45 -4.84 2.16
#